data_1ade4be514469e209bcb5a6bab6291b5
#
_entry.id   1ade4be514469e209bcb5a6bab6291b5
#
_cell.length_a   1.000
_cell.length_b   1.000
_cell.length_c   1.000
_cell.angle_alpha   90.00
_cell.angle_beta   90.00
_cell.angle_gamma   90.00
#
_symmetry.space_group_name_H-M   'P 1'
#
loop_
_entity.id
_entity.type
_entity.pdbx_description
1 polymer ?
#
loop_
_entity_poly.entity_id
_entity_poly.type
_entity_poly.pdbx_seq_one_letter_code
_entity_poly.pdbx_strand_id
1 'polypeptide(L)'
;MKASALHLNHTLFLVIISAEQIKTVRMKKNKCEHIISKVQPGSIAEEMEIEPGDVLLSINDEPIEDVFDYRYMIKDEYVVVLIRKPYGEEWELEIEKDYDDDLGLEFENDLMSEYKSCSNKCLFCFIDQMPPGMRDTLYFKDDDSRLSFLQGNYITLTNMTEKDIDRIIKMQLAPINISVQSTEPELRCKLLHNRFAGDKLKFIDKLYEGHVEMNGQIVCCKNINDGEHLRRTIEDLSKYLPFMRSVSAVPAGITKYRDDLPKLDLYTKEEA
;
A
#
# COMPACT_ATOMS: atom_id res chain seq x y z
N MET A 1 -46.51 22.17 -2.13
CA MET A 1 -45.42 21.29 -2.62
C MET A 1 -44.72 20.76 -1.39
N LYS A 2 -44.84 19.45 -1.14
CA LYS A 2 -44.32 18.80 0.06
C LYS A 2 -42.88 18.39 -0.23
N ALA A 3 -41.89 18.95 0.47
CA ALA A 3 -40.54 18.42 0.53
C ALA A 3 -40.57 17.20 1.48
N SER A 4 -40.27 16.02 0.96
CA SER A 4 -40.07 14.83 1.76
C SER A 4 -38.66 14.89 2.34
N ALA A 5 -38.56 15.10 3.66
CA ALA A 5 -37.34 14.89 4.40
C ALA A 5 -37.05 13.38 4.44
N LEU A 6 -35.93 12.95 3.88
CA LEU A 6 -35.35 11.65 4.22
C LEU A 6 -34.89 11.72 5.68
N HIS A 7 -35.54 10.91 6.51
CA HIS A 7 -35.05 10.67 7.88
C HIS A 7 -33.88 9.70 7.78
N LEU A 8 -32.68 10.21 7.85
CA LEU A 8 -31.51 9.47 8.30
C LEU A 8 -31.62 9.39 9.82
N ASN A 9 -31.88 8.19 10.36
CA ASN A 9 -31.89 7.94 11.79
C ASN A 9 -30.43 7.77 12.27
N HIS A 10 -29.71 8.87 12.41
CA HIS A 10 -28.44 8.88 13.12
C HIS A 10 -28.66 9.49 14.50
N THR A 11 -28.34 8.75 15.56
CA THR A 11 -28.32 9.28 16.93
C THR A 11 -26.96 9.89 17.17
N LEU A 12 -26.86 11.21 17.01
CA LEU A 12 -25.62 11.97 17.23
C LEU A 12 -25.45 12.26 18.72
N PHE A 13 -24.30 11.86 19.28
CA PHE A 13 -23.83 12.33 20.59
C PHE A 13 -22.50 13.09 20.42
N LEU A 14 -22.53 14.40 20.64
CA LEU A 14 -21.33 15.22 20.73
C LEU A 14 -20.88 15.25 22.19
N VAL A 15 -19.75 14.61 22.51
CA VAL A 15 -19.13 14.70 23.84
C VAL A 15 -17.88 15.58 23.73
N ILE A 16 -17.98 16.83 24.15
CA ILE A 16 -16.82 17.73 24.25
C ILE A 16 -16.10 17.42 25.57
N ILE A 17 -14.91 16.80 25.47
CA ILE A 17 -14.08 16.52 26.64
C ILE A 17 -13.07 17.65 26.81
N SER A 18 -13.07 18.32 27.96
CA SER A 18 -12.05 19.33 28.29
C SER A 18 -10.70 18.65 28.55
N ALA A 19 -9.60 19.32 28.17
CA ALA A 19 -8.22 18.84 28.25
C ALA A 19 -7.74 18.28 29.61
N GLU A 20 -8.51 18.45 30.66
CA GLU A 20 -8.17 17.97 32.02
C GLU A 20 -8.58 16.53 32.33
N GLN A 21 -9.38 15.87 31.48
CA GLN A 21 -9.85 14.51 31.70
C GLN A 21 -9.12 13.43 30.89
N ILE A 22 -8.23 13.82 29.98
CA ILE A 22 -7.46 12.86 29.18
C ILE A 22 -6.36 12.28 30.05
N LYS A 23 -6.56 11.08 30.59
CA LYS A 23 -5.49 10.26 31.12
C LYS A 23 -4.49 10.03 29.97
N THR A 24 -3.29 10.59 30.14
CA THR A 24 -2.15 10.52 29.24
C THR A 24 -1.90 9.08 28.78
N VAL A 25 -2.60 8.61 27.74
CA VAL A 25 -2.12 7.53 26.91
C VAL A 25 -0.92 8.12 26.20
N ARG A 26 0.27 7.68 26.57
CA ARG A 26 1.55 8.12 26.01
C ARG A 26 1.60 7.59 24.58
N MET A 27 0.87 8.24 23.67
CA MET A 27 0.93 7.96 22.24
C MET A 27 2.37 8.15 21.78
N LYS A 28 2.97 7.11 21.22
CA LYS A 28 4.20 7.26 20.45
C LYS A 28 3.91 8.33 19.41
N LYS A 29 4.68 9.42 19.43
CA LYS A 29 4.56 10.55 18.52
C LYS A 29 4.51 10.01 17.09
N ASN A 30 3.32 9.95 16.49
CA ASN A 30 3.18 9.60 15.07
C ASN A 30 3.95 10.64 14.27
N LYS A 31 4.76 10.17 13.34
CA LYS A 31 5.64 11.01 12.53
C LYS A 31 4.90 11.83 11.48
N CYS A 32 3.67 11.47 11.16
CA CYS A 32 2.82 12.17 10.19
C CYS A 32 1.53 12.63 10.87
N GLU A 33 1.18 13.88 10.66
CA GLU A 33 -0.13 14.41 11.01
C GLU A 33 -1.07 14.17 9.83
N HIS A 34 -2.27 13.63 10.09
CA HIS A 34 -3.26 13.34 9.06
C HIS A 34 -4.20 14.55 8.93
N ILE A 35 -3.70 15.58 8.23
CA ILE A 35 -4.44 16.83 8.01
C ILE A 35 -5.56 16.58 7.00
N ILE A 36 -6.77 16.94 7.38
CA ILE A 36 -7.96 16.86 6.53
C ILE A 36 -7.90 18.04 5.56
N SER A 37 -7.83 17.76 4.27
CA SER A 37 -7.77 18.76 3.22
C SER A 37 -9.15 19.17 2.73
N LYS A 38 -10.12 18.24 2.80
CA LYS A 38 -11.49 18.47 2.35
C LYS A 38 -12.47 17.58 3.08
N VAL A 39 -13.68 18.10 3.30
CA VAL A 39 -14.85 17.38 3.78
C VAL A 39 -15.89 17.36 2.67
N GLN A 40 -16.46 16.20 2.37
CA GLN A 40 -17.45 16.06 1.30
C GLN A 40 -18.79 16.63 1.77
N PRO A 41 -19.46 17.47 0.94
CA PRO A 41 -20.78 18.03 1.28
C PRO A 41 -21.84 16.93 1.49
N GLY A 42 -22.60 17.03 2.56
CA GLY A 42 -23.64 16.04 2.94
C GLY A 42 -23.07 14.74 3.51
N SER A 43 -21.79 14.72 3.90
CA SER A 43 -21.14 13.57 4.53
C SER A 43 -21.34 13.56 6.05
N ILE A 44 -21.05 12.41 6.66
CA ILE A 44 -21.04 12.25 8.11
C ILE A 44 -20.06 13.24 8.77
N ALA A 45 -18.89 13.43 8.16
CA ALA A 45 -17.90 14.37 8.67
C ALA A 45 -18.41 15.83 8.70
N GLU A 46 -19.19 16.25 7.67
CA GLU A 46 -19.83 17.59 7.67
C GLU A 46 -20.87 17.71 8.79
N GLU A 47 -21.70 16.68 9.00
CA GLU A 47 -22.69 16.65 10.08
C GLU A 47 -22.03 16.69 11.47
N MET A 48 -20.82 16.13 11.61
CA MET A 48 -20.02 16.14 12.84
C MET A 48 -19.16 17.40 13.02
N GLU A 49 -19.37 18.43 12.19
CA GLU A 49 -18.64 19.70 12.22
C GLU A 49 -17.11 19.55 12.06
N ILE A 50 -16.69 18.49 11.36
CA ILE A 50 -15.28 18.34 10.94
C ILE A 50 -15.02 19.29 9.78
N GLU A 51 -13.89 20.01 9.82
CA GLU A 51 -13.55 21.03 8.83
C GLU A 51 -12.17 20.79 8.21
N PRO A 52 -11.91 21.29 6.99
CA PRO A 52 -10.57 21.30 6.43
C PRO A 52 -9.59 22.04 7.37
N GLY A 53 -8.42 21.42 7.59
CA GLY A 53 -7.43 21.89 8.55
C GLY A 53 -7.46 21.16 9.90
N ASP A 54 -8.51 20.40 10.20
CA ASP A 54 -8.53 19.49 11.33
C ASP A 54 -7.53 18.35 11.13
N VAL A 55 -7.05 17.75 12.21
CA VAL A 55 -6.10 16.64 12.19
C VAL A 55 -6.76 15.39 12.76
N LEU A 56 -6.86 14.33 11.99
CA LEU A 56 -7.30 13.02 12.47
C LEU A 56 -6.19 12.39 13.30
N LEU A 57 -6.48 12.02 14.55
CA LEU A 57 -5.51 11.47 15.50
C LEU A 57 -5.64 9.96 15.67
N SER A 58 -6.85 9.46 15.87
CA SER A 58 -7.12 8.01 16.04
C SER A 58 -8.56 7.66 15.66
N ILE A 59 -8.80 6.38 15.46
CA ILE A 59 -10.13 5.79 15.35
C ILE A 59 -10.18 4.62 16.32
N ASN A 60 -11.22 4.55 17.17
CA ASN A 60 -11.40 3.54 18.20
C ASN A 60 -10.16 3.39 19.12
N ASP A 61 -9.57 4.50 19.55
CA ASP A 61 -8.32 4.58 20.33
C ASP A 61 -7.06 4.00 19.63
N GLU A 62 -7.18 3.53 18.39
CA GLU A 62 -6.07 2.99 17.62
C GLU A 62 -5.44 4.06 16.71
N PRO A 63 -4.10 4.17 16.68
CA PRO A 63 -3.41 5.10 15.81
C PRO A 63 -3.50 4.66 14.36
N ILE A 64 -3.54 5.64 13.46
CA ILE A 64 -3.57 5.43 12.02
C ILE A 64 -2.14 5.52 11.48
N GLU A 65 -1.65 4.48 10.82
CA GLU A 65 -0.32 4.46 10.18
C GLU A 65 -0.39 4.93 8.72
N ASP A 66 -1.47 4.58 8.01
CA ASP A 66 -1.70 4.97 6.62
C ASP A 66 -3.18 4.81 6.20
N VAL A 67 -3.45 5.06 4.93
CA VAL A 67 -4.80 5.01 4.34
C VAL A 67 -5.52 3.66 4.51
N PHE A 68 -4.79 2.54 4.66
CA PHE A 68 -5.44 1.24 4.87
C PHE A 68 -5.96 1.07 6.29
N ASP A 69 -5.26 1.60 7.29
CA ASP A 69 -5.80 1.63 8.65
C ASP A 69 -7.09 2.45 8.68
N TYR A 70 -7.06 3.66 8.10
CA TYR A 70 -8.24 4.50 7.99
C TYR A 70 -9.42 3.74 7.36
N ARG A 71 -9.23 3.20 6.14
CA ARG A 71 -10.27 2.48 5.42
C ARG A 71 -10.76 1.21 6.12
N TYR A 72 -9.90 0.55 6.87
CA TYR A 72 -10.24 -0.65 7.63
C TYR A 72 -11.05 -0.30 8.89
N MET A 73 -10.60 0.73 9.64
CA MET A 73 -11.20 1.11 10.91
C MET A 73 -12.55 1.80 10.75
N ILE A 74 -12.79 2.50 9.62
CA ILE A 74 -14.11 3.10 9.35
C ILE A 74 -15.17 2.07 8.91
N LYS A 75 -14.79 0.83 8.61
CA LYS A 75 -15.74 -0.26 8.28
C LYS A 75 -16.29 -0.89 9.55
N ASP A 76 -17.08 -0.12 10.27
CA ASP A 76 -17.82 -0.56 11.45
C ASP A 76 -19.09 0.29 11.54
N GLU A 77 -20.14 -0.24 12.19
CA GLU A 77 -21.40 0.47 12.41
C GLU A 77 -21.28 1.52 13.54
N TYR A 78 -20.28 1.41 14.40
CA TYR A 78 -19.97 2.37 15.45
C TYR A 78 -18.47 2.65 15.48
N VAL A 79 -18.10 3.92 15.33
CA VAL A 79 -16.69 4.35 15.37
C VAL A 79 -16.54 5.57 16.28
N VAL A 80 -15.45 5.59 17.04
CA VAL A 80 -15.04 6.75 17.85
C VAL A 80 -13.86 7.41 17.16
N VAL A 81 -14.06 8.64 16.68
CA VAL A 81 -13.06 9.39 15.92
C VAL A 81 -12.51 10.51 16.78
N LEU A 82 -11.20 10.53 17.01
CA LEU A 82 -10.50 11.61 17.71
C LEU A 82 -9.86 12.54 16.69
N ILE A 83 -10.25 13.80 16.73
CA ILE A 83 -9.67 14.87 15.90
C ILE A 83 -9.07 15.96 16.76
N ARG A 84 -8.15 16.72 16.19
CA ARG A 84 -7.62 17.96 16.76
C ARG A 84 -7.92 19.13 15.85
N LYS A 85 -8.60 20.15 16.42
CA LYS A 85 -8.87 21.41 15.73
C LYS A 85 -7.57 22.23 15.53
N PRO A 86 -7.49 23.14 14.53
CA PRO A 86 -6.30 23.95 14.28
C PRO A 86 -5.86 24.83 15.49
N TYR A 87 -6.79 25.16 16.38
CA TYR A 87 -6.52 25.92 17.60
C TYR A 87 -6.13 25.04 18.80
N GLY A 88 -5.97 23.71 18.61
CA GLY A 88 -5.40 22.76 19.56
C GLY A 88 -6.41 22.03 20.47
N GLU A 89 -7.71 22.28 20.32
CA GLU A 89 -8.76 21.52 21.01
C GLU A 89 -8.91 20.13 20.39
N GLU A 90 -9.09 19.09 21.21
CA GLU A 90 -9.34 17.74 20.78
C GLU A 90 -10.81 17.38 20.97
N TRP A 91 -11.40 16.81 19.93
CA TRP A 91 -12.78 16.37 19.92
C TRP A 91 -12.84 14.87 19.73
N GLU A 92 -13.58 14.20 20.59
CA GLU A 92 -13.93 12.78 20.46
C GLU A 92 -15.37 12.70 19.96
N LEU A 93 -15.53 12.09 18.78
CA LEU A 93 -16.78 12.04 18.04
C LEU A 93 -17.25 10.58 17.98
N GLU A 94 -18.37 10.28 18.62
CA GLU A 94 -19.05 8.99 18.55
C GLU A 94 -19.98 8.98 17.33
N ILE A 95 -19.78 8.06 16.41
CA ILE A 95 -20.50 8.00 15.12
C ILE A 95 -21.16 6.64 14.95
N GLU A 96 -22.49 6.62 14.85
CA GLU A 96 -23.27 5.47 14.40
C GLU A 96 -23.60 5.64 12.91
N LYS A 97 -23.32 4.64 12.07
CA LYS A 97 -23.48 4.68 10.62
C LYS A 97 -23.72 3.29 10.04
N ASP A 98 -24.12 3.20 8.77
CA ASP A 98 -24.10 1.92 8.08
C ASP A 98 -22.66 1.44 7.84
N TYR A 99 -22.45 0.12 7.85
CA TYR A 99 -21.13 -0.51 7.79
C TYR A 99 -20.25 0.00 6.63
N ASP A 100 -20.83 0.21 5.45
CA ASP A 100 -20.12 0.63 4.25
C ASP A 100 -20.08 2.16 4.03
N ASP A 101 -20.72 2.95 4.91
CA ASP A 101 -20.70 4.40 4.77
C ASP A 101 -19.30 4.96 5.04
N ASP A 102 -18.86 5.86 4.14
CA ASP A 102 -17.61 6.61 4.30
C ASP A 102 -17.86 7.87 5.13
N LEU A 103 -16.87 8.29 5.92
CA LEU A 103 -16.96 9.53 6.69
C LEU A 103 -16.96 10.77 5.81
N GLY A 104 -16.44 10.68 4.57
CA GLY A 104 -16.34 11.80 3.63
C GLY A 104 -15.13 12.69 3.84
N LEU A 105 -14.02 12.13 4.35
CA LEU A 105 -12.76 12.84 4.59
C LEU A 105 -11.78 12.63 3.43
N GLU A 106 -11.16 13.73 2.96
CA GLU A 106 -9.99 13.70 2.09
C GLU A 106 -8.79 14.28 2.84
N PHE A 107 -7.60 13.73 2.66
CA PHE A 107 -6.39 14.12 3.37
C PHE A 107 -5.41 14.84 2.44
N GLU A 108 -4.51 15.70 2.98
CA GLU A 108 -3.46 16.35 2.20
C GLU A 108 -2.52 15.35 1.51
N ASN A 109 -2.29 14.21 2.15
CA ASN A 109 -1.54 13.09 1.59
C ASN A 109 -2.48 11.89 1.46
N ASP A 110 -2.80 11.49 0.23
CA ASP A 110 -3.70 10.37 -0.08
C ASP A 110 -3.26 9.03 0.53
N LEU A 111 -1.97 8.85 0.77
CA LEU A 111 -1.44 7.66 1.44
C LEU A 111 -1.40 7.81 2.97
N MET A 112 -1.66 9.02 3.49
CA MET A 112 -1.60 9.35 4.92
C MET A 112 -0.22 9.09 5.58
N SER A 113 0.81 8.83 4.79
CA SER A 113 2.21 8.70 5.22
C SER A 113 3.16 8.79 4.02
N GLU A 114 4.47 8.94 4.28
CA GLU A 114 5.48 9.08 3.24
C GLU A 114 5.57 7.87 2.31
N TYR A 115 5.89 8.11 1.03
CA TYR A 115 6.15 7.06 0.05
C TYR A 115 7.37 6.22 0.43
N LYS A 116 7.29 4.91 0.26
CA LYS A 116 8.41 3.98 0.48
C LYS A 116 9.21 3.81 -0.82
N SER A 117 10.42 4.34 -0.86
CA SER A 117 11.31 4.19 -2.01
C SER A 117 11.94 2.79 -2.06
N CYS A 118 12.22 2.31 -3.28
CA CYS A 118 12.85 1.01 -3.53
C CYS A 118 14.32 1.01 -3.08
N SER A 119 14.72 -0.03 -2.35
CA SER A 119 16.10 -0.25 -1.91
C SER A 119 16.92 -1.17 -2.84
N ASN A 120 16.30 -1.71 -3.90
CA ASN A 120 16.93 -2.64 -4.82
C ASN A 120 17.74 -1.92 -5.92
N LYS A 121 18.70 -2.65 -6.51
CA LYS A 121 19.48 -2.24 -7.69
C LYS A 121 19.37 -3.31 -8.77
N CYS A 122 18.13 -3.57 -9.21
CA CYS A 122 17.83 -4.65 -10.15
C CYS A 122 18.62 -4.53 -11.45
N LEU A 123 19.11 -5.66 -11.98
CA LEU A 123 19.86 -5.69 -13.25
C LEU A 123 19.05 -5.10 -14.42
N PHE A 124 17.73 -5.22 -14.36
CA PHE A 124 16.76 -4.82 -15.38
C PHE A 124 15.98 -3.55 -15.03
N CYS A 125 16.36 -2.81 -13.99
CA CYS A 125 15.58 -1.65 -13.53
C CYS A 125 15.40 -0.63 -14.66
N PHE A 126 14.16 -0.37 -15.05
CA PHE A 126 13.86 0.58 -16.14
C PHE A 126 14.11 2.03 -15.71
N ILE A 127 13.97 2.36 -14.42
CA ILE A 127 14.27 3.70 -13.90
C ILE A 127 15.77 4.02 -14.06
N ASP A 128 16.65 3.04 -13.79
CA ASP A 128 18.11 3.24 -13.91
C ASP A 128 18.58 3.47 -15.34
N GLN A 129 17.76 3.20 -16.32
CA GLN A 129 18.04 3.39 -17.74
C GLN A 129 17.12 4.44 -18.41
N MET A 130 16.56 5.34 -17.59
CA MET A 130 15.85 6.51 -18.09
C MET A 130 16.80 7.56 -18.66
N PRO A 131 16.37 8.38 -19.64
CA PRO A 131 17.17 9.49 -20.16
C PRO A 131 17.55 10.45 -19.03
N PRO A 132 18.79 10.95 -18.94
CA PRO A 132 19.18 11.94 -17.95
C PRO A 132 18.51 13.30 -18.22
N GLY A 133 18.36 14.11 -17.15
CA GLY A 133 17.86 15.49 -17.26
C GLY A 133 16.35 15.63 -17.45
N MET A 134 15.59 14.60 -17.14
CA MET A 134 14.13 14.66 -17.08
C MET A 134 13.67 15.19 -15.71
N ARG A 135 12.35 15.40 -15.52
CA ARG A 135 11.79 15.82 -14.22
C ARG A 135 12.09 14.77 -13.13
N ASP A 136 12.39 15.23 -11.91
CA ASP A 136 12.85 14.37 -10.80
C ASP A 136 11.88 13.24 -10.45
N THR A 137 10.58 13.46 -10.58
CA THR A 137 9.54 12.45 -10.31
C THR A 137 9.67 11.19 -11.17
N LEU A 138 10.31 11.26 -12.36
CA LEU A 138 10.54 10.09 -13.22
C LEU A 138 11.66 9.17 -12.72
N TYR A 139 12.50 9.65 -11.81
CA TYR A 139 13.60 8.88 -11.24
C TYR A 139 13.27 8.29 -9.87
N PHE A 140 12.07 8.56 -9.35
CA PHE A 140 11.63 7.95 -8.13
C PHE A 140 11.34 6.46 -8.34
N LYS A 141 12.02 5.62 -7.58
CA LYS A 141 11.81 4.17 -7.57
C LYS A 141 10.89 3.83 -6.42
N ASP A 142 9.66 3.44 -6.72
CA ASP A 142 8.73 2.96 -5.71
C ASP A 142 8.89 1.45 -5.47
N ASP A 143 8.71 1.03 -4.25
CA ASP A 143 8.49 -0.36 -3.83
C ASP A 143 7.54 -0.33 -2.62
N ASP A 144 6.49 0.46 -2.75
CA ASP A 144 5.48 0.71 -1.73
C ASP A 144 4.31 -0.24 -1.91
N SER A 145 4.07 -1.10 -0.92
CA SER A 145 3.01 -2.10 -0.97
C SER A 145 1.61 -1.49 -1.13
N ARG A 146 1.40 -0.25 -0.67
CA ARG A 146 0.12 0.45 -0.82
C ARG A 146 -0.22 0.70 -2.27
N LEU A 147 0.77 1.03 -3.09
CA LEU A 147 0.59 1.24 -4.53
C LEU A 147 0.24 -0.05 -5.28
N SER A 148 0.60 -1.22 -4.73
CA SER A 148 0.16 -2.49 -5.28
C SER A 148 -1.37 -2.61 -5.26
N PHE A 149 -1.99 -2.28 -4.13
CA PHE A 149 -3.44 -2.36 -3.96
C PHE A 149 -4.19 -1.19 -4.61
N LEU A 150 -3.62 0.03 -4.57
CA LEU A 150 -4.29 1.23 -5.05
C LEU A 150 -4.14 1.46 -6.55
N GLN A 151 -3.02 1.06 -7.14
CA GLN A 151 -2.65 1.36 -8.53
C GLN A 151 -2.25 0.13 -9.34
N GLY A 152 -2.16 -1.04 -8.73
CA GLY A 152 -1.74 -2.27 -9.40
C GLY A 152 -0.23 -2.39 -9.62
N ASN A 153 0.59 -1.62 -8.91
CA ASN A 153 2.04 -1.68 -9.04
C ASN A 153 2.60 -3.01 -8.54
N TYR A 154 3.62 -3.54 -9.24
CA TYR A 154 4.34 -4.73 -8.82
C TYR A 154 5.43 -4.38 -7.82
N ILE A 155 5.40 -4.99 -6.65
CA ILE A 155 6.36 -4.76 -5.56
C ILE A 155 7.26 -5.97 -5.34
N THR A 156 8.47 -5.73 -4.83
CA THR A 156 9.46 -6.81 -4.65
C THR A 156 9.34 -7.55 -3.31
N LEU A 157 8.50 -7.11 -2.41
CA LEU A 157 8.41 -7.54 -1.00
C LEU A 157 9.67 -7.23 -0.16
N THR A 158 10.76 -6.72 -0.76
CA THR A 158 12.02 -6.52 -0.03
C THR A 158 11.95 -5.40 0.99
N ASN A 159 11.06 -4.42 0.80
CA ASN A 159 10.79 -3.33 1.74
C ASN A 159 9.81 -3.71 2.87
N MET A 160 9.25 -4.92 2.82
CA MET A 160 8.21 -5.35 3.77
C MET A 160 8.79 -6.07 4.97
N THR A 161 8.10 -5.94 6.10
CA THR A 161 8.34 -6.66 7.35
C THR A 161 7.27 -7.72 7.59
N GLU A 162 7.47 -8.59 8.58
CA GLU A 162 6.44 -9.54 9.04
C GLU A 162 5.14 -8.82 9.43
N LYS A 163 5.26 -7.68 10.12
CA LYS A 163 4.11 -6.86 10.52
C LYS A 163 3.31 -6.37 9.32
N ASP A 164 3.96 -5.97 8.23
CA ASP A 164 3.26 -5.51 7.01
C ASP A 164 2.46 -6.68 6.39
N ILE A 165 3.02 -7.88 6.35
CA ILE A 165 2.34 -9.08 5.85
C ILE A 165 1.15 -9.47 6.75
N ASP A 166 1.35 -9.52 8.07
CA ASP A 166 0.29 -9.83 9.02
C ASP A 166 -0.87 -8.84 8.93
N ARG A 167 -0.56 -7.55 8.67
CA ARG A 167 -1.55 -6.50 8.46
C ARG A 167 -2.35 -6.70 7.16
N ILE A 168 -1.68 -7.04 6.05
CA ILE A 168 -2.34 -7.37 4.77
C ILE A 168 -3.31 -8.52 4.95
N ILE A 169 -2.89 -9.58 5.65
CA ILE A 169 -3.74 -10.75 5.93
C ILE A 169 -4.92 -10.36 6.83
N LYS A 170 -4.69 -9.62 7.91
CA LYS A 170 -5.74 -9.16 8.83
C LYS A 170 -6.81 -8.34 8.10
N MET A 171 -6.38 -7.44 7.23
CA MET A 171 -7.28 -6.53 6.50
C MET A 171 -7.84 -7.14 5.21
N GLN A 172 -7.40 -8.37 4.84
CA GLN A 172 -7.78 -9.05 3.60
C GLN A 172 -7.54 -8.18 2.36
N LEU A 173 -6.41 -7.46 2.32
CA LEU A 173 -6.05 -6.62 1.18
C LEU A 173 -5.64 -7.50 0.00
N ALA A 174 -6.36 -7.40 -1.12
CA ALA A 174 -6.14 -8.23 -2.31
C ALA A 174 -6.62 -7.52 -3.59
N PRO A 175 -6.06 -7.87 -4.78
CA PRO A 175 -4.87 -8.69 -4.96
C PRO A 175 -3.58 -7.92 -4.70
N ILE A 176 -2.52 -8.62 -4.27
CA ILE A 176 -1.16 -8.07 -4.21
C ILE A 176 -0.38 -8.48 -5.48
N ASN A 177 0.29 -7.51 -6.11
CA ASN A 177 1.10 -7.74 -7.30
C ASN A 177 2.58 -7.85 -6.92
N ILE A 178 3.20 -8.99 -7.20
CA ILE A 178 4.54 -9.34 -6.71
C ILE A 178 5.54 -9.48 -7.86
N SER A 179 6.60 -8.67 -7.82
CA SER A 179 7.79 -8.81 -8.65
C SER A 179 8.65 -9.98 -8.16
N VAL A 180 8.35 -11.20 -8.63
CA VAL A 180 8.97 -12.43 -8.14
C VAL A 180 10.39 -12.60 -8.68
N GLN A 181 10.56 -12.50 -9.99
CA GLN A 181 11.79 -12.66 -10.79
C GLN A 181 12.37 -14.09 -10.81
N SER A 182 12.43 -14.76 -9.69
CA SER A 182 12.82 -16.15 -9.50
C SER A 182 12.40 -16.66 -8.12
N THR A 183 12.06 -17.93 -8.01
CA THR A 183 11.84 -18.64 -6.75
C THR A 183 13.13 -19.22 -6.16
N GLU A 184 14.23 -19.15 -6.91
CA GLU A 184 15.57 -19.53 -6.42
C GLU A 184 16.17 -18.36 -5.63
N PRO A 185 16.41 -18.50 -4.29
CA PRO A 185 16.80 -17.39 -3.44
C PRO A 185 18.08 -16.68 -3.89
N GLU A 186 19.10 -17.43 -4.28
CA GLU A 186 20.39 -16.89 -4.72
C GLU A 186 20.26 -16.12 -6.03
N LEU A 187 19.51 -16.70 -7.00
CA LEU A 187 19.26 -16.04 -8.27
C LEU A 187 18.45 -14.76 -8.10
N ARG A 188 17.44 -14.79 -7.22
CA ARG A 188 16.67 -13.60 -6.88
C ARG A 188 17.52 -12.51 -6.26
N CYS A 189 18.42 -12.84 -5.32
CA CYS A 189 19.38 -11.90 -4.75
C CYS A 189 20.27 -11.27 -5.84
N LYS A 190 20.73 -12.05 -6.81
CA LYS A 190 21.52 -11.58 -7.94
C LYS A 190 20.73 -10.64 -8.84
N LEU A 191 19.49 -11.00 -9.22
CA LEU A 191 18.62 -10.20 -10.09
C LEU A 191 18.26 -8.85 -9.50
N LEU A 192 17.90 -8.82 -8.20
CA LEU A 192 17.51 -7.61 -7.49
C LEU A 192 18.72 -6.84 -6.92
N HIS A 193 19.92 -7.40 -7.01
CA HIS A 193 21.13 -6.89 -6.37
C HIS A 193 20.88 -6.52 -4.91
N ASN A 194 20.21 -7.43 -4.19
CA ASN A 194 19.82 -7.27 -2.79
C ASN A 194 19.99 -8.61 -2.07
N ARG A 195 20.94 -8.68 -1.13
CA ARG A 195 21.29 -9.91 -0.39
C ARG A 195 20.14 -10.50 0.45
N PHE A 196 19.11 -9.72 0.75
CA PHE A 196 17.95 -10.15 1.53
C PHE A 196 16.76 -10.58 0.67
N ALA A 197 16.84 -10.41 -0.66
CA ALA A 197 15.71 -10.64 -1.54
C ALA A 197 15.24 -12.10 -1.54
N GLY A 198 16.17 -13.05 -1.40
CA GLY A 198 15.85 -14.48 -1.32
C GLY A 198 15.02 -14.84 -0.08
N ASP A 199 15.37 -14.28 1.09
CA ASP A 199 14.66 -14.55 2.35
C ASP A 199 13.21 -14.03 2.34
N LYS A 200 12.91 -13.05 1.46
CA LYS A 200 11.58 -12.46 1.34
C LYS A 200 10.58 -13.34 0.56
N LEU A 201 11.06 -14.39 -0.11
CA LEU A 201 10.18 -15.36 -0.77
C LEU A 201 9.22 -16.05 0.21
N LYS A 202 9.62 -16.24 1.48
CA LYS A 202 8.75 -16.76 2.54
C LYS A 202 7.46 -15.96 2.76
N PHE A 203 7.43 -14.69 2.31
CA PHE A 203 6.22 -13.88 2.40
C PHE A 203 5.13 -14.33 1.43
N ILE A 204 5.51 -14.99 0.31
CA ILE A 204 4.55 -15.60 -0.61
C ILE A 204 3.85 -16.78 0.08
N ASP A 205 4.60 -17.59 0.85
CA ASP A 205 4.02 -18.69 1.65
C ASP A 205 3.01 -18.16 2.66
N LYS A 206 3.38 -17.09 3.40
CA LYS A 206 2.48 -16.47 4.39
C LYS A 206 1.22 -15.87 3.76
N LEU A 207 1.36 -15.17 2.63
CA LEU A 207 0.22 -14.61 1.91
C LEU A 207 -0.72 -15.72 1.41
N TYR A 208 -0.17 -16.82 0.93
CA TYR A 208 -0.93 -18.01 0.52
C TYR A 208 -1.68 -18.64 1.70
N GLU A 209 -1.00 -18.86 2.85
CA GLU A 209 -1.61 -19.36 4.08
C GLU A 209 -2.70 -18.42 4.60
N GLY A 210 -2.54 -17.10 4.41
CA GLY A 210 -3.53 -16.07 4.73
C GLY A 210 -4.64 -15.91 3.69
N HIS A 211 -4.66 -16.73 2.65
CA HIS A 211 -5.65 -16.72 1.57
C HIS A 211 -5.70 -15.39 0.79
N VAL A 212 -4.58 -14.68 0.72
CA VAL A 212 -4.48 -13.42 -0.03
C VAL A 212 -4.26 -13.71 -1.52
N GLU A 213 -5.08 -13.12 -2.38
CA GLU A 213 -4.92 -13.23 -3.83
C GLU A 213 -3.67 -12.49 -4.30
N MET A 214 -2.90 -13.14 -5.18
CA MET A 214 -1.61 -12.66 -5.68
C MET A 214 -1.54 -12.70 -7.20
N ASN A 215 -0.83 -11.73 -7.79
CA ASN A 215 -0.38 -11.80 -9.18
C ASN A 215 1.15 -11.72 -9.20
N GLY A 216 1.79 -12.66 -9.89
CA GLY A 216 3.24 -12.71 -10.02
C GLY A 216 3.71 -12.05 -11.32
N GLN A 217 4.89 -11.42 -11.28
CA GLN A 217 5.58 -10.95 -12.47
C GLN A 217 7.03 -11.41 -12.47
N ILE A 218 7.51 -11.86 -13.63
CA ILE A 218 8.88 -12.27 -13.88
C ILE A 218 9.42 -11.42 -15.04
N VAL A 219 10.40 -10.56 -14.77
CA VAL A 219 11.15 -9.89 -15.82
C VAL A 219 12.25 -10.84 -16.29
N CYS A 220 12.08 -11.41 -17.50
CA CYS A 220 12.99 -12.39 -18.07
C CYS A 220 14.24 -11.69 -18.63
N CYS A 221 15.38 -11.99 -18.04
CA CYS A 221 16.71 -11.57 -18.50
C CYS A 221 17.36 -12.76 -19.21
N LYS A 222 17.58 -12.65 -20.51
CA LYS A 222 18.15 -13.71 -21.36
C LYS A 222 19.45 -14.25 -20.77
N ASN A 223 19.60 -15.57 -20.73
CA ASN A 223 20.73 -16.32 -20.18
C ASN A 223 20.94 -16.11 -18.64
N ILE A 224 19.96 -15.54 -17.93
CA ILE A 224 20.07 -15.31 -16.47
C ILE A 224 18.97 -16.02 -15.70
N ASN A 225 17.69 -15.74 -15.99
CA ASN A 225 16.54 -16.35 -15.30
C ASN A 225 15.48 -16.91 -16.27
N ASP A 226 15.86 -17.12 -17.53
CA ASP A 226 15.07 -17.81 -18.55
C ASP A 226 15.31 -19.34 -18.53
N GLY A 227 14.82 -20.05 -19.54
CA GLY A 227 15.00 -21.50 -19.70
C GLY A 227 14.55 -22.27 -18.46
N GLU A 228 15.44 -23.10 -17.91
CA GLU A 228 15.15 -23.95 -16.75
C GLU A 228 14.83 -23.15 -15.49
N HIS A 229 15.42 -21.98 -15.28
CA HIS A 229 15.10 -21.10 -14.18
C HIS A 229 13.67 -20.58 -14.24
N LEU A 230 13.23 -20.17 -15.43
CA LEU A 230 11.86 -19.71 -15.67
C LEU A 230 10.87 -20.86 -15.47
N ARG A 231 11.15 -22.04 -16.06
CA ARG A 231 10.31 -23.23 -15.90
C ARG A 231 10.12 -23.57 -14.43
N ARG A 232 11.22 -23.67 -13.67
CA ARG A 232 11.19 -23.93 -12.23
C ARG A 232 10.39 -22.89 -11.46
N THR A 233 10.59 -21.60 -11.76
CA THR A 233 9.86 -20.51 -11.11
C THR A 233 8.35 -20.64 -11.35
N ILE A 234 7.91 -20.96 -12.56
CA ILE A 234 6.49 -21.18 -12.89
C ILE A 234 5.94 -22.39 -12.14
N GLU A 235 6.67 -23.51 -12.11
CA GLU A 235 6.28 -24.72 -11.37
C GLU A 235 6.16 -24.47 -9.86
N ASP A 236 7.10 -23.73 -9.29
CA ASP A 236 7.03 -23.36 -7.87
C ASP A 236 5.84 -22.45 -7.56
N LEU A 237 5.59 -21.43 -8.41
CA LEU A 237 4.46 -20.53 -8.23
C LEU A 237 3.11 -21.22 -8.43
N SER A 238 3.03 -22.27 -9.25
CA SER A 238 1.80 -23.04 -9.45
C SER A 238 1.30 -23.74 -8.18
N LYS A 239 2.17 -23.96 -7.18
CA LYS A 239 1.82 -24.53 -5.87
C LYS A 239 0.91 -23.62 -5.05
N TYR A 240 0.89 -22.32 -5.36
CA TYR A 240 0.08 -21.33 -4.66
C TYR A 240 -1.32 -21.13 -5.28
N LEU A 241 -1.73 -21.98 -6.22
CA LEU A 241 -3.11 -21.96 -6.69
C LEU A 241 -4.08 -22.35 -5.57
N PRO A 242 -5.30 -21.76 -5.47
CA PRO A 242 -5.86 -20.80 -6.43
C PRO A 242 -5.53 -19.32 -6.14
N PHE A 243 -4.76 -19.03 -5.07
CA PHE A 243 -4.49 -17.65 -4.64
C PHE A 243 -3.45 -16.94 -5.53
N MET A 244 -2.49 -17.65 -6.15
CA MET A 244 -1.69 -17.11 -7.23
C MET A 244 -2.53 -17.11 -8.51
N ARG A 245 -3.23 -16.01 -8.78
CA ARG A 245 -4.22 -15.91 -9.88
C ARG A 245 -3.59 -15.86 -11.26
N SER A 246 -2.43 -15.22 -11.35
CA SER A 246 -1.69 -15.07 -12.62
C SER A 246 -0.20 -14.94 -12.40
N VAL A 247 0.57 -15.34 -13.41
CA VAL A 247 2.01 -15.07 -13.50
C VAL A 247 2.31 -14.54 -14.90
N SER A 248 2.83 -13.31 -14.98
CA SER A 248 3.24 -12.69 -16.23
C SER A 248 4.76 -12.79 -16.40
N ALA A 249 5.22 -13.39 -17.48
CA ALA A 249 6.63 -13.40 -17.87
C ALA A 249 6.83 -12.36 -18.99
N VAL A 250 7.68 -11.37 -18.75
CA VAL A 250 7.93 -10.28 -19.71
C VAL A 250 9.44 -10.15 -19.98
N PRO A 251 9.89 -9.99 -21.23
CA PRO A 251 11.30 -9.79 -21.51
C PRO A 251 11.81 -8.47 -20.92
N ALA A 252 13.07 -8.47 -20.45
CA ALA A 252 13.70 -7.27 -19.96
C ALA A 252 13.85 -6.22 -21.06
N GLY A 253 13.27 -5.04 -20.85
CA GLY A 253 13.45 -3.89 -21.74
C GLY A 253 14.83 -3.27 -21.57
N ILE A 254 15.46 -2.88 -22.69
CA ILE A 254 16.79 -2.27 -22.71
C ILE A 254 16.72 -0.94 -23.45
N THR A 255 17.35 0.10 -22.88
CA THR A 255 17.51 1.41 -23.51
C THR A 255 18.98 1.69 -23.84
N LYS A 256 19.26 2.75 -24.57
CA LYS A 256 20.62 3.21 -24.86
C LYS A 256 21.34 3.86 -23.67
N TYR A 257 20.64 4.07 -22.54
CA TYR A 257 21.19 4.71 -21.36
C TYR A 257 21.61 3.69 -20.29
N ARG A 258 22.41 2.68 -20.71
CA ARG A 258 22.88 1.58 -19.85
C ARG A 258 24.39 1.44 -19.77
N ASP A 259 25.16 2.45 -20.13
CA ASP A 259 26.62 2.36 -20.24
C ASP A 259 27.29 1.92 -18.92
N ASP A 260 26.75 2.39 -17.78
CA ASP A 260 27.25 2.06 -16.43
C ASP A 260 26.49 0.90 -15.76
N LEU A 261 25.56 0.24 -16.45
CA LEU A 261 24.76 -0.84 -15.89
C LEU A 261 25.24 -2.22 -16.40
N PRO A 262 24.97 -3.30 -15.64
CA PRO A 262 25.31 -4.65 -16.08
C PRO A 262 24.75 -4.95 -17.46
N LYS A 263 25.56 -5.59 -18.31
CA LYS A 263 25.13 -5.97 -19.66
C LYS A 263 24.01 -6.99 -19.61
N LEU A 264 22.97 -6.77 -20.39
CA LEU A 264 21.88 -7.71 -20.63
C LEU A 264 21.78 -8.01 -22.12
N ASP A 265 21.47 -9.26 -22.46
CA ASP A 265 21.24 -9.68 -23.83
C ASP A 265 19.75 -9.51 -24.20
N LEU A 266 19.50 -9.10 -25.44
CA LEU A 266 18.14 -9.03 -25.99
C LEU A 266 17.72 -10.40 -26.53
N TYR A 267 16.43 -10.69 -26.42
CA TYR A 267 15.83 -11.79 -27.16
C TYR A 267 15.74 -11.43 -28.64
N THR A 268 16.00 -12.39 -29.49
CA THR A 268 15.67 -12.25 -30.91
C THR A 268 14.17 -12.47 -31.13
N LYS A 269 13.69 -12.15 -32.32
CA LYS A 269 12.27 -12.35 -32.66
C LYS A 269 11.86 -13.84 -32.61
N GLU A 270 12.79 -14.72 -32.88
CA GLU A 270 12.59 -16.18 -32.90
C GLU A 270 12.61 -16.76 -31.47
N GLU A 271 13.23 -16.09 -30.51
CA GLU A 271 13.34 -16.52 -29.09
C GLU A 271 12.22 -15.96 -28.23
N ALA A 272 11.53 -14.91 -28.68
CA ALA A 272 10.42 -14.27 -27.97
C ALA A 272 9.08 -14.89 -28.39
#